data_99ccefac9a440a1d7e3e861e9e728d15
#
_entry.id   99ccefac9a440a1d7e3e861e9e728d15
#
_cell.length_a   1.000
_cell.length_b   1.000
_cell.length_c   1.000
_cell.angle_alpha   90.00
_cell.angle_beta   90.00
_cell.angle_gamma   90.00
#
_symmetry.space_group_name_H-M   'P 1'
#
loop_
_entity.id
_entity.type
_entity.pdbx_description
1 polymer ?
#
loop_
_entity_poly.entity_id
_entity_poly.type
_entity_poly.pdbx_seq_one_letter_code
_entity_poly.pdbx_strand_id
1 'polypeptide(L)'
;MSKILLLLHQDKIIAQGLQAFLTSNTSNYEVRLVNNYSQCLESANFLQKLGSAFVILVEGQLLDTVKCAQLTQLDQARLILCDRPAQQNSLLLALNCNSSYISLEHNDPQNLILVISCALIGGVFICPQAKKKLNNCVFQSKLEQRQAVESLAPIDRKILALAAQGHNYSSIGEQINYSALNIGYRLKNIVQKLNLQTKQEAIALATSIGLSFNSSESELQKA
;
A
#
# COMPACT_ATOMS: atom_id res chain seq x y z
N MET A 1 20.66 7.78 -28.90
CA MET A 1 20.52 6.39 -28.41
C MET A 1 19.06 6.13 -28.09
N SER A 2 18.46 5.06 -28.63
CA SER A 2 17.11 4.65 -28.29
C SER A 2 17.07 4.19 -26.83
N LYS A 3 16.04 4.61 -26.10
CA LYS A 3 15.81 4.19 -24.71
C LYS A 3 15.26 2.77 -24.71
N ILE A 4 15.72 1.92 -23.81
CA ILE A 4 15.30 0.51 -23.77
C ILE A 4 14.16 0.34 -22.75
N LEU A 5 13.13 -0.40 -23.15
CA LEU A 5 12.03 -0.81 -22.31
C LEU A 5 11.97 -2.34 -22.28
N LEU A 6 12.17 -2.92 -21.09
CA LEU A 6 11.93 -4.33 -20.84
C LEU A 6 10.46 -4.53 -20.49
N LEU A 7 9.78 -5.45 -21.18
CA LEU A 7 8.37 -5.75 -20.93
C LEU A 7 8.21 -7.20 -20.49
N LEU A 8 7.72 -7.38 -19.26
CA LEU A 8 7.40 -8.67 -18.65
C LEU A 8 5.92 -8.75 -18.32
N HIS A 9 5.19 -9.62 -19.01
CA HIS A 9 3.77 -9.86 -18.79
C HIS A 9 3.48 -11.36 -18.94
N GLN A 10 2.59 -11.90 -18.08
CA GLN A 10 2.24 -13.33 -18.12
C GLN A 10 1.47 -13.69 -19.38
N ASP A 11 0.54 -12.84 -19.79
CA ASP A 11 -0.22 -13.00 -21.03
C ASP A 11 0.58 -12.51 -22.23
N LYS A 12 0.96 -13.44 -23.11
CA LYS A 12 1.75 -13.16 -24.32
C LYS A 12 1.02 -12.27 -25.33
N ILE A 13 -0.31 -12.37 -25.41
CA ILE A 13 -1.11 -11.55 -26.34
C ILE A 13 -1.08 -10.09 -25.88
N ILE A 14 -1.25 -9.87 -24.59
CA ILE A 14 -1.16 -8.52 -24.02
C ILE A 14 0.28 -7.98 -24.18
N ALA A 15 1.29 -8.79 -23.91
CA ALA A 15 2.69 -8.39 -24.09
C ALA A 15 2.99 -7.95 -25.53
N GLN A 16 2.57 -8.74 -26.51
CA GLN A 16 2.73 -8.40 -27.94
C GLN A 16 1.94 -7.17 -28.35
N GLY A 17 0.71 -7.03 -27.84
CA GLY A 17 -0.13 -5.83 -28.06
C GLY A 17 0.52 -4.56 -27.51
N LEU A 18 1.04 -4.62 -26.30
CA LEU A 18 1.77 -3.49 -25.66
C LEU A 18 3.05 -3.18 -26.42
N GLN A 19 3.81 -4.19 -26.85
CA GLN A 19 5.01 -3.99 -27.66
C GLN A 19 4.67 -3.31 -28.97
N ALA A 20 3.68 -3.81 -29.72
CA ALA A 20 3.26 -3.22 -31.00
C ALA A 20 2.79 -1.77 -30.81
N PHE A 21 1.96 -1.50 -29.80
CA PHE A 21 1.49 -0.16 -29.48
C PHE A 21 2.65 0.80 -29.17
N LEU A 22 3.55 0.41 -28.27
CA LEU A 22 4.67 1.24 -27.88
C LEU A 22 5.64 1.50 -29.04
N THR A 23 5.94 0.48 -29.84
CA THR A 23 6.83 0.61 -31.00
C THR A 23 6.23 1.53 -32.07
N SER A 24 4.90 1.48 -32.28
CA SER A 24 4.22 2.31 -33.28
C SER A 24 4.05 3.77 -32.85
N ASN A 25 3.95 4.03 -31.54
CA ASN A 25 3.67 5.37 -31.00
C ASN A 25 4.89 6.09 -30.44
N THR A 26 6.07 5.41 -30.40
CA THR A 26 7.28 5.98 -29.83
C THR A 26 8.50 5.58 -30.64
N SER A 27 9.00 6.47 -31.49
CA SER A 27 10.21 6.24 -32.28
C SER A 27 11.51 6.16 -31.44
N ASN A 28 11.45 6.52 -30.15
CA ASN A 28 12.61 6.66 -29.27
C ASN A 28 12.82 5.47 -28.33
N TYR A 29 11.95 4.44 -28.37
CA TYR A 29 12.06 3.28 -27.49
C TYR A 29 12.29 2.00 -28.25
N GLU A 30 13.22 1.17 -27.78
CA GLU A 30 13.37 -0.21 -28.18
C GLU A 30 12.69 -1.10 -27.15
N VAL A 31 11.57 -1.72 -27.52
CA VAL A 31 10.77 -2.56 -26.60
C VAL A 31 11.20 -4.01 -26.74
N ARG A 32 11.77 -4.56 -25.66
CA ARG A 32 12.22 -5.95 -25.57
C ARG A 32 11.30 -6.76 -24.68
N LEU A 33 10.69 -7.81 -25.23
CA LEU A 33 9.91 -8.78 -24.46
C LEU A 33 10.86 -9.70 -23.69
N VAL A 34 10.56 -9.95 -22.44
CA VAL A 34 11.22 -10.94 -21.60
C VAL A 34 10.20 -11.96 -21.08
N ASN A 35 10.59 -13.25 -21.04
CA ASN A 35 9.64 -14.35 -20.83
C ASN A 35 9.40 -14.67 -19.33
N ASN A 36 10.34 -14.30 -18.47
CA ASN A 36 10.27 -14.56 -17.03
C ASN A 36 11.14 -13.58 -16.26
N TYR A 37 11.00 -13.61 -14.93
CA TYR A 37 11.73 -12.73 -14.02
C TYR A 37 13.26 -12.89 -14.13
N SER A 38 13.78 -14.11 -14.26
CA SER A 38 15.23 -14.34 -14.35
C SER A 38 15.82 -13.66 -15.59
N GLN A 39 15.18 -13.82 -16.75
CA GLN A 39 15.58 -13.15 -17.99
C GLN A 39 15.46 -11.62 -17.86
N CYS A 40 14.41 -11.13 -17.18
CA CYS A 40 14.25 -9.70 -16.92
C CYS A 40 15.42 -9.16 -16.08
N LEU A 41 15.79 -9.84 -15.00
CA LEU A 41 16.87 -9.45 -14.11
C LEU A 41 18.23 -9.51 -14.81
N GLU A 42 18.50 -10.55 -15.59
CA GLU A 42 19.73 -10.66 -16.40
C GLU A 42 19.85 -9.52 -17.40
N SER A 43 18.77 -9.23 -18.15
CA SER A 43 18.72 -8.13 -19.11
C SER A 43 18.91 -6.78 -18.42
N ALA A 44 18.26 -6.58 -17.27
CA ALA A 44 18.38 -5.37 -16.47
C ALA A 44 19.81 -5.15 -15.95
N ASN A 45 20.46 -6.20 -15.43
CA ASN A 45 21.86 -6.16 -14.99
C ASN A 45 22.82 -5.85 -16.14
N PHE A 46 22.56 -6.38 -17.33
CA PHE A 46 23.33 -6.04 -18.52
C PHE A 46 23.18 -4.55 -18.88
N LEU A 47 21.94 -4.03 -18.89
CA LEU A 47 21.66 -2.62 -19.20
C LEU A 47 22.25 -1.67 -18.15
N GLN A 48 22.22 -2.04 -16.88
CA GLN A 48 22.88 -1.31 -15.80
C GLN A 48 24.36 -1.04 -16.09
N LYS A 49 25.07 -2.05 -16.61
CA LYS A 49 26.50 -1.94 -16.97
C LYS A 49 26.75 -1.00 -18.15
N LEU A 50 25.75 -0.77 -19.00
CA LEU A 50 25.83 0.19 -20.10
C LEU A 50 25.64 1.65 -19.65
N GLY A 51 25.22 1.89 -18.41
CA GLY A 51 25.11 3.22 -17.81
C GLY A 51 23.97 4.08 -18.38
N SER A 52 23.04 3.53 -19.12
CA SER A 52 21.90 4.25 -19.70
C SER A 52 20.61 3.93 -18.92
N ALA A 53 19.82 4.95 -18.63
CA ALA A 53 18.50 4.74 -17.98
C ALA A 53 17.58 3.91 -18.89
N PHE A 54 16.90 2.94 -18.30
CA PHE A 54 15.94 2.07 -18.95
C PHE A 54 14.70 1.85 -18.11
N VAL A 55 13.61 1.42 -18.74
CA VAL A 55 12.34 1.15 -18.06
C VAL A 55 12.07 -0.34 -18.01
N ILE A 56 11.54 -0.81 -16.89
CA ILE A 56 10.99 -2.16 -16.73
C ILE A 56 9.49 -2.01 -16.52
N LEU A 57 8.70 -2.42 -17.50
CA LEU A 57 7.24 -2.53 -17.38
C LEU A 57 6.89 -3.97 -17.07
N VAL A 58 6.32 -4.21 -15.92
CA VAL A 58 6.06 -5.57 -15.43
C VAL A 58 4.67 -5.71 -14.84
N GLU A 59 4.03 -6.84 -15.13
CA GLU A 59 2.77 -7.21 -14.46
C GLU A 59 3.02 -7.40 -12.97
N GLY A 60 2.27 -6.65 -12.15
CA GLY A 60 2.52 -6.56 -10.70
C GLY A 60 2.42 -7.89 -9.97
N GLN A 61 1.56 -8.81 -10.45
CA GLN A 61 1.40 -10.15 -9.87
C GLN A 61 2.64 -11.05 -10.02
N LEU A 62 3.56 -10.73 -10.93
CA LEU A 62 4.81 -11.48 -11.14
C LEU A 62 5.90 -11.10 -10.14
N LEU A 63 5.69 -10.02 -9.37
CA LEU A 63 6.64 -9.52 -8.39
C LEU A 63 6.16 -9.77 -6.96
N ASP A 64 7.13 -10.01 -6.10
CA ASP A 64 7.03 -9.91 -4.65
C ASP A 64 7.96 -8.80 -4.13
N THR A 65 7.99 -8.58 -2.83
CA THR A 65 8.81 -7.54 -2.21
C THR A 65 10.31 -7.73 -2.51
N VAL A 66 10.79 -8.98 -2.52
CA VAL A 66 12.20 -9.29 -2.77
C VAL A 66 12.58 -8.98 -4.21
N LYS A 67 11.79 -9.47 -5.17
CA LYS A 67 12.01 -9.23 -6.60
C LYS A 67 11.92 -7.74 -6.94
N CYS A 68 10.94 -7.04 -6.36
CA CYS A 68 10.80 -5.60 -6.56
C CYS A 68 12.03 -4.85 -6.04
N ALA A 69 12.49 -5.17 -4.83
CA ALA A 69 13.69 -4.58 -4.25
C ALA A 69 14.94 -4.82 -5.13
N GLN A 70 15.12 -6.04 -5.66
CA GLN A 70 16.24 -6.34 -6.56
C GLN A 70 16.25 -5.48 -7.83
N LEU A 71 15.07 -5.24 -8.44
CA LEU A 71 14.97 -4.40 -9.63
C LEU A 71 15.16 -2.90 -9.31
N THR A 72 14.66 -2.44 -8.18
CA THR A 72 14.78 -1.01 -7.77
C THR A 72 16.16 -0.65 -7.21
N GLN A 73 16.98 -1.63 -6.83
CA GLN A 73 18.39 -1.42 -6.48
C GLN A 73 19.28 -1.09 -7.70
N LEU A 74 18.79 -1.30 -8.91
CA LEU A 74 19.51 -0.93 -10.13
C LEU A 74 19.33 0.58 -10.39
N ASP A 75 20.40 1.36 -10.23
CA ASP A 75 20.36 2.84 -10.30
C ASP A 75 19.76 3.37 -11.61
N GLN A 76 20.01 2.67 -12.72
CA GLN A 76 19.53 3.06 -14.06
C GLN A 76 18.13 2.53 -14.38
N ALA A 77 17.58 1.60 -13.58
CA ALA A 77 16.26 1.03 -13.81
C ALA A 77 15.14 1.97 -13.32
N ARG A 78 14.07 2.02 -14.09
CA ARG A 78 12.82 2.69 -13.70
C ARG A 78 11.71 1.68 -13.79
N LEU A 79 11.17 1.30 -12.62
CA LEU A 79 10.18 0.24 -12.51
C LEU A 79 8.77 0.81 -12.63
N ILE A 80 7.95 0.19 -13.48
CA ILE A 80 6.53 0.46 -13.64
C ILE A 80 5.79 -0.85 -13.47
N LEU A 81 4.92 -0.93 -12.46
CA LEU A 81 4.02 -2.07 -12.29
C LEU A 81 2.73 -1.81 -13.06
N CYS A 82 2.21 -2.83 -13.73
CA CYS A 82 0.93 -2.76 -14.43
C CYS A 82 0.07 -3.97 -14.10
N ASP A 83 -1.24 -3.78 -14.09
CA ASP A 83 -2.23 -4.86 -13.90
C ASP A 83 -3.49 -4.60 -14.75
N ARG A 84 -4.28 -5.67 -14.95
CA ARG A 84 -5.58 -5.60 -15.59
C ARG A 84 -6.55 -6.59 -14.93
N PRO A 85 -7.44 -6.15 -14.05
CA PRO A 85 -7.63 -4.79 -13.48
C PRO A 85 -6.57 -4.42 -12.43
N ALA A 86 -6.64 -3.19 -11.92
CA ALA A 86 -5.78 -2.74 -10.83
C ALA A 86 -5.86 -3.68 -9.61
N GLN A 87 -4.70 -4.13 -9.11
CA GLN A 87 -4.56 -5.01 -7.96
C GLN A 87 -4.03 -4.23 -6.75
N GLN A 88 -4.64 -4.47 -5.58
CA GLN A 88 -4.24 -3.77 -4.35
C GLN A 88 -2.82 -4.12 -3.93
N ASN A 89 -2.46 -5.41 -3.98
CA ASN A 89 -1.13 -5.87 -3.57
C ASN A 89 -0.03 -5.28 -4.44
N SER A 90 -0.22 -5.27 -5.77
CA SER A 90 0.73 -4.67 -6.71
C SER A 90 0.84 -3.16 -6.52
N LEU A 91 -0.27 -2.47 -6.21
CA LEU A 91 -0.26 -1.05 -5.93
C LEU A 91 0.51 -0.73 -4.64
N LEU A 92 0.28 -1.48 -3.57
CA LEU A 92 1.04 -1.35 -2.32
C LEU A 92 2.53 -1.65 -2.53
N LEU A 93 2.84 -2.67 -3.34
CA LEU A 93 4.21 -2.99 -3.71
C LEU A 93 4.89 -1.84 -4.45
N ALA A 94 4.20 -1.24 -5.44
CA ALA A 94 4.72 -0.09 -6.18
C ALA A 94 5.02 1.10 -5.25
N LEU A 95 4.11 1.41 -4.31
CA LEU A 95 4.30 2.48 -3.33
C LEU A 95 5.49 2.21 -2.41
N ASN A 96 5.61 0.99 -1.89
CA ASN A 96 6.71 0.61 -0.98
C ASN A 96 8.08 0.64 -1.69
N CYS A 97 8.11 0.37 -2.99
CA CYS A 97 9.33 0.37 -3.80
C CYS A 97 9.56 1.70 -4.55
N ASN A 98 8.80 2.75 -4.24
CA ASN A 98 8.86 4.05 -4.92
C ASN A 98 8.82 3.93 -6.46
N SER A 99 7.92 3.07 -6.96
CA SER A 99 7.77 2.73 -8.36
C SER A 99 6.45 3.25 -8.92
N SER A 100 6.39 3.46 -10.24
CA SER A 100 5.16 3.86 -10.89
C SER A 100 4.16 2.69 -10.99
N TYR A 101 2.87 3.02 -11.03
CA TYR A 101 1.81 2.04 -11.20
C TYR A 101 0.75 2.52 -12.19
N ILE A 102 0.36 1.62 -13.10
CA ILE A 102 -0.71 1.85 -14.07
C ILE A 102 -1.66 0.66 -14.14
N SER A 103 -2.97 0.92 -14.14
CA SER A 103 -3.97 -0.07 -14.54
C SER A 103 -4.15 -0.01 -16.04
N LEU A 104 -4.06 -1.15 -16.72
CA LEU A 104 -4.29 -1.25 -18.17
C LEU A 104 -5.79 -1.27 -18.52
N GLU A 105 -6.68 -1.40 -17.52
CA GLU A 105 -8.12 -1.37 -17.69
C GLU A 105 -8.63 0.08 -17.70
N HIS A 106 -9.49 0.41 -18.68
CA HIS A 106 -10.11 1.73 -18.80
C HIS A 106 -9.16 2.93 -18.84
N ASN A 107 -7.89 2.71 -19.14
CA ASN A 107 -6.93 3.79 -19.37
C ASN A 107 -6.77 4.05 -20.86
N ASP A 108 -6.66 5.34 -21.20
CA ASP A 108 -6.18 5.75 -22.49
C ASP A 108 -4.75 5.20 -22.70
N PRO A 109 -4.47 4.49 -23.80
CA PRO A 109 -3.13 4.01 -24.12
C PRO A 109 -2.05 5.10 -24.08
N GLN A 110 -2.41 6.36 -24.38
CA GLN A 110 -1.49 7.50 -24.28
C GLN A 110 -0.97 7.72 -22.87
N ASN A 111 -1.74 7.36 -21.83
CA ASN A 111 -1.28 7.45 -20.46
C ASN A 111 -0.09 6.53 -20.18
N LEU A 112 0.04 5.39 -20.86
CA LEU A 112 1.19 4.52 -20.71
C LEU A 112 2.48 5.21 -21.18
N ILE A 113 2.42 5.94 -22.30
CA ILE A 113 3.55 6.73 -22.83
C ILE A 113 3.96 7.82 -21.82
N LEU A 114 2.97 8.50 -21.24
CA LEU A 114 3.21 9.52 -20.22
C LEU A 114 3.88 8.94 -18.97
N VAL A 115 3.41 7.78 -18.50
CA VAL A 115 4.00 7.07 -17.34
C VAL A 115 5.45 6.68 -17.60
N ILE A 116 5.73 6.11 -18.78
CA ILE A 116 7.10 5.75 -19.19
C ILE A 116 7.99 6.98 -19.24
N SER A 117 7.50 8.07 -19.81
CA SER A 117 8.25 9.34 -19.90
C SER A 117 8.51 9.94 -18.53
N CYS A 118 7.52 9.91 -17.62
CA CYS A 118 7.65 10.35 -16.24
C CYS A 118 8.68 9.50 -15.48
N ALA A 119 8.62 8.18 -15.61
CA ALA A 119 9.57 7.27 -14.95
C ALA A 119 11.01 7.53 -15.40
N LEU A 120 11.25 7.78 -16.69
CA LEU A 120 12.59 8.02 -17.24
C LEU A 120 13.27 9.29 -16.70
N ILE A 121 12.50 10.29 -16.29
CA ILE A 121 13.02 11.49 -15.63
C ILE A 121 13.08 11.36 -14.09
N GLY A 122 12.86 10.15 -13.56
CA GLY A 122 12.89 9.85 -12.13
C GLY A 122 11.59 10.16 -11.39
N GLY A 123 10.51 10.49 -12.10
CA GLY A 123 9.19 10.70 -11.50
C GLY A 123 8.47 9.39 -11.19
N VAL A 124 7.58 9.42 -10.18
CA VAL A 124 6.68 8.30 -9.83
C VAL A 124 5.25 8.70 -10.18
N PHE A 125 4.58 7.83 -10.92
CA PHE A 125 3.20 8.04 -11.35
C PHE A 125 2.30 6.91 -10.83
N ILE A 126 1.18 7.29 -10.22
CA ILE A 126 0.11 6.37 -9.84
C ILE A 126 -1.15 6.80 -10.57
N CYS A 127 -1.71 5.92 -11.40
CA CYS A 127 -2.90 6.26 -12.21
C CYS A 127 -4.11 6.61 -11.32
N PRO A 128 -5.03 7.47 -11.79
CA PRO A 128 -6.19 7.93 -11.00
C PRO A 128 -7.07 6.79 -10.47
N GLN A 129 -7.26 5.74 -11.25
CA GLN A 129 -8.04 4.56 -10.87
C GLN A 129 -7.40 3.82 -9.69
N ALA A 130 -6.08 3.68 -9.71
CA ALA A 130 -5.33 3.07 -8.61
C ALA A 130 -5.38 3.94 -7.35
N LYS A 131 -5.26 5.28 -7.48
CA LYS A 131 -5.44 6.21 -6.36
C LYS A 131 -6.82 6.10 -5.73
N LYS A 132 -7.87 6.02 -6.53
CA LYS A 132 -9.24 5.82 -6.04
C LYS A 132 -9.38 4.50 -5.29
N LYS A 133 -8.82 3.41 -5.83
CA LYS A 133 -8.84 2.10 -5.17
C LYS A 133 -8.08 2.13 -3.84
N LEU A 134 -6.91 2.77 -3.79
CA LEU A 134 -6.14 2.92 -2.57
C LEU A 134 -6.92 3.71 -1.50
N ASN A 135 -7.51 4.84 -1.87
CA ASN A 135 -8.32 5.64 -0.96
C ASN A 135 -9.51 4.84 -0.41
N ASN A 136 -10.19 4.06 -1.25
CA ASN A 136 -11.29 3.20 -0.82
C ASN A 136 -10.78 2.12 0.15
N CYS A 137 -9.64 1.49 -0.12
CA CYS A 137 -9.06 0.47 0.78
C CYS A 137 -8.69 1.07 2.15
N VAL A 138 -8.07 2.25 2.17
CA VAL A 138 -7.73 2.94 3.42
C VAL A 138 -8.99 3.34 4.18
N PHE A 139 -10.03 3.81 3.49
CA PHE A 139 -11.30 4.16 4.10
C PHE A 139 -12.01 2.94 4.68
N GLN A 140 -12.09 1.84 3.94
CA GLN A 140 -12.69 0.57 4.40
C GLN A 140 -11.95 0.03 5.63
N SER A 141 -10.62 -0.02 5.59
CA SER A 141 -9.81 -0.45 6.73
C SER A 141 -10.09 0.40 7.99
N LYS A 142 -10.18 1.73 7.86
CA LYS A 142 -10.55 2.60 8.99
C LYS A 142 -11.96 2.38 9.48
N LEU A 143 -12.91 2.12 8.58
CA LEU A 143 -14.29 1.84 8.93
C LEU A 143 -14.40 0.52 9.72
N GLU A 144 -13.76 -0.54 9.23
CA GLU A 144 -13.70 -1.84 9.91
C GLU A 144 -13.06 -1.73 11.29
N GLN A 145 -11.97 -0.96 11.41
CA GLN A 145 -11.32 -0.69 12.69
C GLN A 145 -12.24 0.05 13.67
N ARG A 146 -12.99 1.05 13.21
CA ARG A 146 -14.00 1.74 14.02
C ARG A 146 -15.10 0.80 14.47
N GLN A 147 -15.66 0.02 13.57
CA GLN A 147 -16.71 -0.96 13.89
C GLN A 147 -16.23 -1.99 14.91
N ALA A 148 -14.97 -2.49 14.76
CA ALA A 148 -14.39 -3.40 15.74
C ALA A 148 -14.29 -2.77 17.13
N VAL A 149 -13.85 -1.51 17.24
CA VAL A 149 -13.79 -0.80 18.52
C VAL A 149 -15.21 -0.49 19.06
N GLU A 150 -16.17 -0.15 18.21
CA GLU A 150 -17.56 0.09 18.59
C GLU A 150 -18.25 -1.17 19.10
N SER A 151 -17.84 -2.36 18.65
CA SER A 151 -18.33 -3.65 19.15
C SER A 151 -17.88 -4.00 20.57
N LEU A 152 -16.87 -3.30 21.11
CA LEU A 152 -16.43 -3.48 22.48
C LEU A 152 -17.49 -3.02 23.46
N ALA A 153 -17.53 -3.63 24.66
CA ALA A 153 -18.38 -3.17 25.74
C ALA A 153 -18.09 -1.68 26.07
N PRO A 154 -19.09 -0.89 26.47
CA PRO A 154 -18.93 0.55 26.76
C PRO A 154 -17.78 0.85 27.73
N ILE A 155 -17.62 0.01 28.76
CA ILE A 155 -16.54 0.15 29.73
C ILE A 155 -15.15 -0.13 29.11
N ASP A 156 -15.05 -1.10 28.18
CA ASP A 156 -13.80 -1.43 27.50
C ASP A 156 -13.41 -0.31 26.54
N ARG A 157 -14.38 0.31 25.86
CA ARG A 157 -14.14 1.51 25.02
C ARG A 157 -13.64 2.69 25.84
N LYS A 158 -14.24 2.91 27.03
CA LYS A 158 -13.83 3.97 27.97
C LYS A 158 -12.37 3.76 28.43
N ILE A 159 -12.02 2.54 28.84
CA ILE A 159 -10.66 2.18 29.23
C ILE A 159 -9.68 2.43 28.07
N LEU A 160 -10.03 1.99 26.88
CA LEU A 160 -9.19 2.15 25.70
C LEU A 160 -9.00 3.64 25.33
N ALA A 161 -10.05 4.45 25.43
CA ALA A 161 -9.99 5.89 25.17
C ALA A 161 -9.08 6.61 26.18
N LEU A 162 -9.21 6.31 27.48
CA LEU A 162 -8.38 6.90 28.52
C LEU A 162 -6.89 6.47 28.37
N ALA A 163 -6.65 5.21 27.99
CA ALA A 163 -5.30 4.74 27.68
C ALA A 163 -4.69 5.45 26.45
N ALA A 164 -5.50 5.74 25.42
CA ALA A 164 -5.08 6.51 24.25
C ALA A 164 -4.77 7.97 24.57
N GLN A 165 -5.38 8.53 25.61
CA GLN A 165 -5.07 9.87 26.16
C GLN A 165 -3.82 9.89 27.05
N GLY A 166 -3.15 8.73 27.24
CA GLY A 166 -1.92 8.62 28.02
C GLY A 166 -2.11 8.40 29.53
N HIS A 167 -3.34 8.12 30.00
CA HIS A 167 -3.58 7.80 31.39
C HIS A 167 -2.96 6.44 31.79
N ASN A 168 -2.33 6.37 32.94
CA ASN A 168 -1.84 5.11 33.52
C ASN A 168 -2.98 4.28 34.15
N TYR A 169 -2.73 3.02 34.44
CA TYR A 169 -3.77 2.09 34.94
C TYR A 169 -4.39 2.50 36.26
N SER A 170 -3.62 3.14 37.16
CA SER A 170 -4.15 3.66 38.41
C SER A 170 -5.10 4.82 38.18
N SER A 171 -4.70 5.79 37.36
CA SER A 171 -5.54 6.93 37.01
C SER A 171 -6.81 6.52 36.26
N ILE A 172 -6.73 5.53 35.35
CA ILE A 172 -7.93 4.98 34.69
C ILE A 172 -8.82 4.30 35.73
N GLY A 173 -8.25 3.52 36.64
CA GLY A 173 -8.97 2.82 37.68
C GLY A 173 -9.73 3.76 38.61
N GLU A 174 -9.11 4.86 39.03
CA GLU A 174 -9.75 5.91 39.84
C GLU A 174 -10.94 6.53 39.12
N GLN A 175 -10.84 6.84 37.84
CA GLN A 175 -11.90 7.48 37.06
C GLN A 175 -13.14 6.61 36.82
N ILE A 176 -12.96 5.26 36.87
CA ILE A 176 -14.04 4.33 36.55
C ILE A 176 -14.36 3.33 37.68
N ASN A 177 -13.82 3.55 38.88
CA ASN A 177 -13.97 2.71 40.07
C ASN A 177 -13.54 1.25 39.87
N TYR A 178 -12.36 1.04 39.26
CA TYR A 178 -11.75 -0.26 39.06
C TYR A 178 -10.31 -0.28 39.61
N SER A 179 -9.84 -1.46 40.04
CA SER A 179 -8.44 -1.59 40.42
C SER A 179 -7.51 -1.54 39.19
N ALA A 180 -6.30 -1.04 39.35
CA ALA A 180 -5.29 -1.01 38.28
C ALA A 180 -5.04 -2.41 37.67
N LEU A 181 -5.13 -3.46 38.51
CA LEU A 181 -5.02 -4.85 38.06
C LEU A 181 -6.15 -5.21 37.09
N ASN A 182 -7.39 -4.87 37.42
CA ASN A 182 -8.54 -5.11 36.55
C ASN A 182 -8.44 -4.34 35.23
N ILE A 183 -7.91 -3.11 35.24
CA ILE A 183 -7.63 -2.37 33.99
C ILE A 183 -6.62 -3.13 33.11
N GLY A 184 -5.57 -3.66 33.71
CA GLY A 184 -4.59 -4.49 33.00
C GLY A 184 -5.19 -5.74 32.35
N TYR A 185 -6.08 -6.45 33.07
CA TYR A 185 -6.80 -7.61 32.52
C TYR A 185 -7.77 -7.22 31.39
N ARG A 186 -8.52 -6.13 31.57
CA ARG A 186 -9.45 -5.65 30.54
C ARG A 186 -8.74 -5.22 29.27
N LEU A 187 -7.60 -4.52 29.37
CA LEU A 187 -6.78 -4.17 28.20
C LEU A 187 -6.25 -5.41 27.50
N LYS A 188 -5.88 -6.46 28.22
CA LYS A 188 -5.51 -7.74 27.60
C LYS A 188 -6.68 -8.36 26.82
N ASN A 189 -7.90 -8.34 27.38
CA ASN A 189 -9.09 -8.83 26.71
C ASN A 189 -9.46 -7.99 25.50
N ILE A 190 -9.29 -6.67 25.55
CA ILE A 190 -9.49 -5.76 24.41
C ILE A 190 -8.55 -6.13 23.27
N VAL A 191 -7.26 -6.34 23.56
CA VAL A 191 -6.26 -6.78 22.58
C VAL A 191 -6.71 -8.07 21.87
N GLN A 192 -7.18 -9.07 22.64
CA GLN A 192 -7.68 -10.32 22.08
C GLN A 192 -8.94 -10.12 21.21
N LYS A 193 -9.91 -9.34 21.67
CA LYS A 193 -11.15 -9.05 20.92
C LYS A 193 -10.90 -8.30 19.62
N LEU A 194 -9.91 -7.41 19.60
CA LEU A 194 -9.51 -6.66 18.41
C LEU A 194 -8.52 -7.43 17.53
N ASN A 195 -8.19 -8.69 17.90
CA ASN A 195 -7.23 -9.53 17.18
C ASN A 195 -5.86 -8.85 16.97
N LEU A 196 -5.37 -8.14 17.99
CA LEU A 196 -4.09 -7.45 18.03
C LEU A 196 -3.07 -8.26 18.85
N GLN A 197 -1.77 -7.94 18.70
CA GLN A 197 -0.71 -8.65 19.42
C GLN A 197 -0.35 -7.96 20.72
N THR A 198 -0.41 -6.64 20.77
CA THR A 198 0.08 -5.85 21.90
C THR A 198 -0.92 -4.79 22.36
N LYS A 199 -0.78 -4.36 23.63
CA LYS A 199 -1.55 -3.23 24.17
C LYS A 199 -1.21 -1.92 23.48
N GLN A 200 0.04 -1.74 23.06
CA GLN A 200 0.49 -0.58 22.30
C GLN A 200 -0.23 -0.47 20.96
N GLU A 201 -0.43 -1.58 20.26
CA GLU A 201 -1.21 -1.61 19.03
C GLU A 201 -2.67 -1.20 19.26
N ALA A 202 -3.30 -1.65 20.35
CA ALA A 202 -4.67 -1.26 20.69
C ALA A 202 -4.77 0.25 21.00
N ILE A 203 -3.79 0.80 21.72
CA ILE A 203 -3.70 2.23 22.02
C ILE A 203 -3.47 3.04 20.73
N ALA A 204 -2.53 2.61 19.88
CA ALA A 204 -2.25 3.25 18.59
C ALA A 204 -3.49 3.23 17.67
N LEU A 205 -4.22 2.11 17.63
CA LEU A 205 -5.48 2.00 16.90
C LEU A 205 -6.50 3.03 17.43
N ALA A 206 -6.73 3.09 18.73
CA ALA A 206 -7.68 4.05 19.33
C ALA A 206 -7.31 5.49 19.00
N THR A 207 -6.01 5.83 19.05
CA THR A 207 -5.51 7.15 18.68
C THR A 207 -5.74 7.46 17.19
N SER A 208 -5.48 6.48 16.31
CA SER A 208 -5.62 6.65 14.85
C SER A 208 -7.06 6.87 14.38
N ILE A 209 -8.04 6.29 15.09
CA ILE A 209 -9.48 6.48 14.82
C ILE A 209 -10.08 7.67 15.57
N GLY A 210 -9.27 8.38 16.38
CA GLY A 210 -9.72 9.53 17.17
C GLY A 210 -10.69 9.15 18.29
N LEU A 211 -10.50 7.98 18.94
CA LEU A 211 -11.33 7.56 20.06
C LEU A 211 -11.05 8.49 21.26
N SER A 212 -11.98 9.38 21.55
CA SER A 212 -11.92 10.27 22.72
C SER A 212 -13.06 9.94 23.67
N PHE A 213 -12.83 10.08 24.96
CA PHE A 213 -13.85 10.03 25.98
C PHE A 213 -14.13 11.47 26.44
N ASN A 214 -15.32 11.99 26.10
CA ASN A 214 -15.81 13.23 26.67
C ASN A 214 -16.61 12.89 27.93
N SER A 215 -16.22 13.43 29.06
CA SER A 215 -16.90 13.27 30.38
C SER A 215 -18.36 13.78 30.42
N SER A 216 -18.82 14.46 29.37
CA SER A 216 -20.18 14.99 29.26
C SER A 216 -21.26 13.95 28.91
N GLU A 217 -20.92 12.73 28.49
CA GLU A 217 -21.94 11.69 28.20
C GLU A 217 -22.35 10.84 29.43
N SER A 218 -21.66 10.99 30.54
CA SER A 218 -21.97 10.21 31.77
C SER A 218 -23.13 10.75 32.58
N GLU A 219 -23.67 11.93 32.30
CA GLU A 219 -24.79 12.54 33.05
C GLU A 219 -26.18 12.23 32.46
N LEU A 220 -26.26 11.75 31.22
CA LEU A 220 -27.53 11.44 30.54
C LEU A 220 -28.09 10.04 30.82
N GLN A 221 -27.35 9.17 31.52
CA GLN A 221 -27.82 7.82 31.89
C GLN A 221 -28.24 7.66 33.35
N LYS A 222 -28.38 8.77 34.11
CA LYS A 222 -28.87 8.76 35.47
C LYS A 222 -30.20 9.54 35.69
N ALA A 223 -30.91 9.75 34.59
CA ALA A 223 -32.27 10.35 34.68
C ALA A 223 -33.32 9.30 34.27
#